data_9fa8e15522b6b3ceb2c202e813276366
#
_entry.id   9fa8e15522b6b3ceb2c202e813276366
#
_cell.length_a   1.000
_cell.length_b   1.000
_cell.length_c   1.000
_cell.angle_alpha   90.00
_cell.angle_beta   90.00
_cell.angle_gamma   90.00
#
_symmetry.space_group_name_H-M   'P 1'
#
loop_
_entity.id
_entity.type
_entity.pdbx_description
1 polymer ?
#
loop_
_entity_poly.entity_id
_entity_poly.type
_entity_poly.pdbx_seq_one_letter_code
_entity_poly.pdbx_strand_id
1 'polypeptide(L)'
;IFMPQWVEGKIAENIHWTDNLFTLKIDADIDKFAAGQFTSVALDIDGVRIARPYSFLNSPDQRPLEFFFYTAIEGKLSNALVKLKVGDSVWIKKQANGFFVLNEIPPCKDIWMLGTGTGIAPYLSILNTPAVWERFEKIVLIQAVRTRADLRYQEVIANLENQFEDQFFFQAFVSRENIEGTFHGRI
;
A
#
# COMPACT_ATOMS: atom_id res chain seq x y z
N ILE A 1 -21.62 16.86 -14.41
CA ILE A 1 -20.73 16.79 -13.23
C ILE A 1 -20.89 15.38 -12.70
N PHE A 2 -19.90 14.51 -13.00
CA PHE A 2 -19.88 13.18 -12.40
C PHE A 2 -19.57 13.35 -10.91
N MET A 3 -20.55 13.12 -10.06
CA MET A 3 -20.30 12.97 -8.63
C MET A 3 -19.53 11.66 -8.45
N PRO A 4 -18.40 11.65 -7.74
CA PRO A 4 -17.70 10.41 -7.44
C PRO A 4 -18.65 9.51 -6.66
N GLN A 5 -18.94 8.36 -7.25
CA GLN A 5 -19.83 7.39 -6.65
C GLN A 5 -19.11 6.74 -5.45
N TRP A 6 -19.68 6.87 -4.28
CA TRP A 6 -19.25 6.21 -3.05
C TRP A 6 -19.98 4.87 -2.92
N VAL A 7 -19.26 3.85 -2.51
CA VAL A 7 -19.81 2.56 -2.12
C VAL A 7 -19.52 2.30 -0.66
N GLU A 8 -20.43 1.63 0.01
CA GLU A 8 -20.22 1.14 1.37
C GLU A 8 -19.34 -0.10 1.31
N GLY A 9 -18.26 -0.10 2.08
CA GLY A 9 -17.42 -1.26 2.36
C GLY A 9 -17.57 -1.71 3.79
N LYS A 10 -17.16 -2.95 4.07
CA LYS A 10 -17.11 -3.54 5.41
C LYS A 10 -15.67 -3.86 5.77
N ILE A 11 -15.31 -3.56 7.01
CA ILE A 11 -14.00 -3.93 7.54
C ILE A 11 -13.93 -5.46 7.65
N ALA A 12 -13.01 -6.06 6.88
CA ALA A 12 -12.70 -7.48 6.94
C ALA A 12 -11.62 -7.77 7.99
N GLU A 13 -10.63 -6.87 8.12
CA GLU A 13 -9.55 -7.00 9.09
C GLU A 13 -8.96 -5.62 9.41
N ASN A 14 -8.51 -5.41 10.65
CA ASN A 14 -7.78 -4.22 11.07
C ASN A 14 -6.53 -4.66 11.82
N ILE A 15 -5.38 -4.63 11.14
CA ILE A 15 -4.09 -5.11 11.65
C ILE A 15 -3.33 -3.94 12.26
N HIS A 16 -2.99 -4.05 13.52
CA HIS A 16 -2.18 -3.09 14.26
C HIS A 16 -0.72 -3.59 14.32
N TRP A 17 0.15 -3.00 13.52
CA TRP A 17 1.57 -3.36 13.49
C TRP A 17 2.37 -2.69 14.60
N THR A 18 2.10 -1.41 14.83
CA THR A 18 2.65 -0.58 15.91
C THR A 18 1.55 0.35 16.41
N ASP A 19 1.83 1.22 17.37
CA ASP A 19 0.86 2.20 17.87
C ASP A 19 0.34 3.17 16.81
N ASN A 20 1.08 3.32 15.69
CA ASN A 20 0.76 4.27 14.64
C ASN A 20 0.80 3.72 13.22
N LEU A 21 1.07 2.42 13.03
CA LEU A 21 1.17 1.77 11.71
C LEU A 21 0.16 0.64 11.59
N PHE A 22 -0.66 0.67 10.54
CA PHE A 22 -1.83 -0.18 10.38
C PHE A 22 -1.99 -0.70 8.96
N THR A 23 -2.66 -1.85 8.85
CA THR A 23 -3.26 -2.32 7.59
C THR A 23 -4.76 -2.51 7.80
N LEU A 24 -5.54 -1.87 6.95
CA LEU A 24 -6.99 -2.04 6.92
C LEU A 24 -7.37 -2.86 5.70
N LYS A 25 -8.10 -3.96 5.91
CA LYS A 25 -8.66 -4.77 4.83
C LYS A 25 -10.16 -4.52 4.76
N ILE A 26 -10.65 -4.26 3.55
CA ILE A 26 -12.02 -3.81 3.32
C ILE A 26 -12.66 -4.61 2.20
N ASP A 27 -13.80 -5.21 2.48
CA ASP A 27 -14.68 -5.80 1.46
C ASP A 27 -15.55 -4.69 0.87
N ALA A 28 -15.36 -4.41 -0.40
CA ALA A 28 -16.15 -3.41 -1.13
C ALA A 28 -16.21 -3.74 -2.63
N ASP A 29 -17.37 -3.46 -3.24
CA ASP A 29 -17.60 -3.60 -4.67
C ASP A 29 -17.18 -2.31 -5.40
N ILE A 30 -15.92 -2.26 -5.82
CA ILE A 30 -15.35 -1.16 -6.60
C ILE A 30 -15.09 -1.57 -8.05
N ASP A 31 -14.95 -0.58 -8.93
CA ASP A 31 -14.54 -0.81 -10.31
C ASP A 31 -13.13 -1.44 -10.35
N LYS A 32 -12.80 -2.08 -11.47
CA LYS A 32 -11.44 -2.61 -11.69
C LYS A 32 -10.41 -1.48 -11.59
N PHE A 33 -9.30 -1.76 -10.94
CA PHE A 33 -8.18 -0.83 -10.84
C PHE A 33 -6.91 -1.44 -11.43
N ALA A 34 -5.94 -0.60 -11.73
CA ALA A 34 -4.60 -1.01 -12.12
C ALA A 34 -3.68 -1.01 -10.89
N ALA A 35 -2.77 -1.98 -10.81
CA ALA A 35 -1.76 -2.04 -9.76
C ALA A 35 -0.95 -0.72 -9.70
N GLY A 36 -0.77 -0.19 -8.50
CA GLY A 36 -0.12 1.11 -8.26
C GLY A 36 -1.09 2.29 -8.11
N GLN A 37 -2.36 2.12 -8.46
CA GLN A 37 -3.39 3.14 -8.23
C GLN A 37 -3.80 3.27 -6.76
N PHE A 38 -4.62 4.28 -6.49
CA PHE A 38 -5.20 4.57 -5.19
C PHE A 38 -6.72 4.81 -5.30
N THR A 39 -7.41 4.75 -4.19
CA THR A 39 -8.79 5.25 -4.07
C THR A 39 -8.94 6.11 -2.83
N SER A 40 -10.08 6.79 -2.69
CA SER A 40 -10.40 7.53 -1.47
C SER A 40 -11.19 6.64 -0.51
N VAL A 41 -10.72 6.58 0.72
CA VAL A 41 -11.44 5.98 1.86
C VAL A 41 -11.99 7.09 2.73
N ALA A 42 -13.20 6.97 3.24
CA ALA A 42 -13.85 8.00 4.04
C ALA A 42 -14.70 7.45 5.19
N LEU A 43 -14.88 8.28 6.18
CA LEU A 43 -15.86 8.13 7.26
C LEU A 43 -16.67 9.40 7.40
N ASP A 44 -17.91 9.24 7.84
CA ASP A 44 -18.74 10.37 8.26
C ASP A 44 -18.44 10.65 9.75
N ILE A 45 -17.77 11.76 10.03
CA ILE A 45 -17.33 12.19 11.35
C ILE A 45 -18.00 13.54 11.66
N ASP A 46 -18.73 13.61 12.76
CA ASP A 46 -19.49 14.82 13.15
C ASP A 46 -20.41 15.35 12.03
N GLY A 47 -21.05 14.43 11.27
CA GLY A 47 -21.96 14.77 10.17
C GLY A 47 -21.26 15.21 8.87
N VAL A 48 -19.93 15.15 8.82
CA VAL A 48 -19.14 15.54 7.62
C VAL A 48 -18.36 14.34 7.10
N ARG A 49 -18.43 14.07 5.79
CA ARG A 49 -17.63 13.05 5.15
C ARG A 49 -16.19 13.52 4.99
N ILE A 50 -15.29 12.88 5.74
CA ILE A 50 -13.86 13.13 5.68
C ILE A 50 -13.22 12.00 4.87
N ALA A 51 -12.61 12.36 3.74
CA ALA A 51 -11.98 11.43 2.80
C ALA A 51 -10.47 11.69 2.66
N ARG A 52 -9.69 10.62 2.46
CA ARG A 52 -8.27 10.70 2.09
C ARG A 52 -7.92 9.62 1.07
N PRO A 53 -6.96 9.89 0.18
CA PRO A 53 -6.44 8.90 -0.76
C PRO A 53 -5.57 7.88 -0.05
N TYR A 54 -5.73 6.60 -0.42
CA TYR A 54 -4.90 5.49 0.01
C TYR A 54 -4.57 4.60 -1.18
N SER A 55 -3.29 4.31 -1.37
CA SER A 55 -2.84 3.36 -2.40
C SER A 55 -3.28 1.95 -2.05
N PHE A 56 -3.69 1.18 -3.06
CA PHE A 56 -3.91 -0.24 -2.89
C PHE A 56 -2.58 -0.94 -2.62
N LEU A 57 -2.60 -1.86 -1.67
CA LEU A 57 -1.46 -2.74 -1.39
C LEU A 57 -1.61 -4.08 -2.10
N ASN A 58 -2.84 -4.60 -2.16
CA ASN A 58 -3.17 -5.82 -2.88
C ASN A 58 -3.14 -5.64 -4.40
N SER A 59 -2.95 -6.71 -5.14
CA SER A 59 -3.11 -6.71 -6.59
C SER A 59 -4.57 -6.52 -7.01
N PRO A 60 -4.84 -6.08 -8.26
CA PRO A 60 -6.21 -5.86 -8.74
C PRO A 60 -7.14 -7.05 -8.65
N ASP A 61 -6.59 -8.27 -8.75
CA ASP A 61 -7.36 -9.53 -8.74
C ASP A 61 -7.56 -10.12 -7.33
N GLN A 62 -6.95 -9.52 -6.31
CA GLN A 62 -7.05 -9.96 -4.92
C GLN A 62 -8.12 -9.20 -4.16
N ARG A 63 -8.75 -9.87 -3.20
CA ARG A 63 -9.69 -9.32 -2.22
C ARG A 63 -9.39 -9.94 -0.84
N PRO A 64 -9.73 -9.26 0.25
CA PRO A 64 -10.26 -7.89 0.34
C PRO A 64 -9.29 -6.82 -0.17
N LEU A 65 -9.77 -5.57 -0.34
CA LEU A 65 -8.91 -4.41 -0.61
C LEU A 65 -8.03 -4.14 0.60
N GLU A 66 -6.74 -3.86 0.38
CA GLU A 66 -5.78 -3.63 1.47
C GLU A 66 -5.15 -2.25 1.39
N PHE A 67 -5.15 -1.55 2.53
CA PHE A 67 -4.59 -0.20 2.68
C PHE A 67 -3.62 -0.15 3.86
N PHE A 68 -2.38 0.23 3.59
CA PHE A 68 -1.30 0.33 4.57
C PHE A 68 -0.98 1.79 4.87
N PHE A 69 -1.08 2.22 6.13
CA PHE A 69 -0.98 3.62 6.48
C PHE A 69 -0.52 3.88 7.92
N TYR A 70 0.01 5.09 8.11
CA TYR A 70 0.24 5.65 9.44
C TYR A 70 -0.93 6.51 9.88
N THR A 71 -1.19 6.53 11.20
CA THR A 71 -2.01 7.58 11.80
C THR A 71 -1.25 8.90 11.80
N ALA A 72 -1.93 10.00 11.44
CA ALA A 72 -1.41 11.33 11.61
C ALA A 72 -1.77 11.87 13.02
N ILE A 73 -0.87 12.62 13.65
CA ILE A 73 -1.06 13.15 15.03
C ILE A 73 -2.41 13.89 15.16
N GLU A 74 -2.76 14.73 14.17
CA GLU A 74 -4.01 15.47 14.13
C GLU A 74 -4.98 14.93 13.05
N GLY A 75 -4.74 13.72 12.55
CA GLY A 75 -5.50 13.12 11.45
C GLY A 75 -6.85 12.59 11.90
N LYS A 76 -7.93 13.34 11.74
CA LYS A 76 -9.28 12.91 12.13
C LYS A 76 -9.65 11.56 11.51
N LEU A 77 -9.43 11.36 10.21
CA LEU A 77 -9.79 10.13 9.51
C LEU A 77 -8.93 8.95 9.94
N SER A 78 -7.60 9.03 9.88
CA SER A 78 -6.71 7.91 10.20
C SER A 78 -6.91 7.42 11.63
N ASN A 79 -7.09 8.36 12.59
CA ASN A 79 -7.35 8.02 13.99
C ASN A 79 -8.75 7.43 14.23
N ALA A 80 -9.70 7.67 13.33
CA ALA A 80 -11.02 7.02 13.38
C ALA A 80 -10.96 5.63 12.72
N LEU A 81 -10.27 5.48 11.57
CA LEU A 81 -10.14 4.22 10.85
C LEU A 81 -9.52 3.11 11.72
N VAL A 82 -8.49 3.44 12.52
CA VAL A 82 -7.82 2.44 13.37
C VAL A 82 -8.67 1.90 14.50
N LYS A 83 -9.79 2.55 14.83
CA LYS A 83 -10.74 2.12 15.87
C LYS A 83 -11.83 1.21 15.34
N LEU A 84 -11.95 1.08 14.00
CA LEU A 84 -12.96 0.25 13.38
C LEU A 84 -12.72 -1.23 13.67
N LYS A 85 -13.82 -1.94 13.83
CA LYS A 85 -13.85 -3.39 14.05
C LYS A 85 -14.33 -4.10 12.80
N VAL A 86 -14.09 -5.40 12.74
CA VAL A 86 -14.62 -6.26 11.69
C VAL A 86 -16.14 -6.10 11.63
N GLY A 87 -16.65 -5.86 10.42
CA GLY A 87 -18.06 -5.61 10.11
C GLY A 87 -18.49 -4.14 10.16
N ASP A 88 -17.67 -3.22 10.70
CA ASP A 88 -17.96 -1.80 10.66
C ASP A 88 -17.96 -1.27 9.21
N SER A 89 -18.76 -0.22 8.98
CA SER A 89 -18.92 0.40 7.67
C SER A 89 -17.87 1.48 7.42
N VAL A 90 -17.44 1.56 6.18
CA VAL A 90 -16.54 2.59 5.66
C VAL A 90 -16.96 2.96 4.25
N TRP A 91 -16.73 4.20 3.83
CA TRP A 91 -17.01 4.63 2.47
C TRP A 91 -15.76 4.57 1.60
N ILE A 92 -15.92 4.02 0.39
CA ILE A 92 -14.84 3.95 -0.62
C ILE A 92 -15.33 4.55 -1.92
N LYS A 93 -14.50 5.33 -2.60
CA LYS A 93 -14.78 5.73 -3.99
C LYS A 93 -14.74 4.50 -4.88
N LYS A 94 -15.82 4.32 -5.67
CA LYS A 94 -15.96 3.19 -6.58
C LYS A 94 -14.86 3.15 -7.64
N GLN A 95 -14.46 4.32 -8.13
CA GLN A 95 -13.43 4.46 -9.15
C GLN A 95 -12.06 4.75 -8.52
N ALA A 96 -11.07 3.96 -8.92
CA ALA A 96 -9.65 4.20 -8.61
C ALA A 96 -9.08 5.34 -9.47
N ASN A 97 -7.98 5.92 -9.01
CA ASN A 97 -7.29 7.02 -9.67
C ASN A 97 -5.77 6.84 -9.58
N GLY A 98 -5.04 7.65 -10.33
CA GLY A 98 -3.59 7.72 -10.30
C GLY A 98 -2.94 7.15 -11.55
N PHE A 99 -1.76 7.69 -11.85
CA PHE A 99 -0.94 7.35 -13.01
C PHE A 99 0.34 6.59 -12.62
N PHE A 100 0.43 6.17 -11.36
CA PHE A 100 1.55 5.35 -10.89
C PHE A 100 1.34 3.89 -11.27
N VAL A 101 1.37 3.62 -12.58
CA VAL A 101 1.06 2.31 -13.16
C VAL A 101 2.11 1.92 -14.20
N LEU A 102 2.26 0.62 -14.44
CA LEU A 102 3.27 0.10 -15.37
C LEU A 102 3.17 0.72 -16.76
N ASN A 103 1.98 1.01 -17.25
CA ASN A 103 1.78 1.54 -18.61
C ASN A 103 2.36 2.96 -18.81
N GLU A 104 2.56 3.71 -17.73
CA GLU A 104 3.17 5.05 -17.79
C GLU A 104 4.70 5.01 -17.77
N ILE A 105 5.31 3.85 -17.54
CA ILE A 105 6.76 3.69 -17.49
C ILE A 105 7.28 3.55 -18.94
N PRO A 106 8.28 4.35 -19.36
CA PRO A 106 8.92 4.19 -20.64
C PRO A 106 9.56 2.81 -20.83
N PRO A 107 9.80 2.35 -22.06
CA PRO A 107 10.54 1.12 -22.31
C PRO A 107 11.92 1.16 -21.64
N CYS A 108 12.17 0.23 -20.73
CA CYS A 108 13.44 0.05 -20.03
C CYS A 108 13.60 -1.42 -19.61
N LYS A 109 14.85 -1.82 -19.33
CA LYS A 109 15.18 -3.18 -18.90
C LYS A 109 15.06 -3.34 -17.38
N ASP A 110 15.50 -2.34 -16.66
CA ASP A 110 15.59 -2.36 -15.20
C ASP A 110 14.65 -1.33 -14.59
N ILE A 111 14.07 -1.65 -13.44
CA ILE A 111 13.24 -0.72 -12.67
C ILE A 111 13.72 -0.65 -11.22
N TRP A 112 13.78 0.58 -10.70
CA TRP A 112 14.06 0.86 -9.30
C TRP A 112 12.81 1.44 -8.64
N MET A 113 12.33 0.77 -7.60
CA MET A 113 11.15 1.12 -6.81
C MET A 113 11.62 1.62 -5.44
N LEU A 114 11.54 2.93 -5.19
CA LEU A 114 12.01 3.55 -3.95
C LEU A 114 10.82 4.00 -3.10
N GLY A 115 10.56 3.31 -2.00
CA GLY A 115 9.45 3.59 -1.09
C GLY A 115 9.90 3.99 0.30
N THR A 116 9.34 5.08 0.85
CA THR A 116 9.51 5.45 2.25
C THR A 116 8.27 5.13 3.06
N GLY A 117 8.44 4.50 4.22
CA GLY A 117 7.33 4.15 5.11
C GLY A 117 6.27 3.32 4.40
N THR A 118 5.02 3.80 4.42
CA THR A 118 3.88 3.15 3.77
C THR A 118 3.82 3.34 2.25
N GLY A 119 4.72 4.13 1.67
CA GLY A 119 4.87 4.27 0.23
C GLY A 119 5.31 3.00 -0.50
N ILE A 120 5.61 1.93 0.23
CA ILE A 120 5.83 0.59 -0.33
C ILE A 120 4.53 -0.03 -0.89
N ALA A 121 3.35 0.38 -0.43
CA ALA A 121 2.08 -0.23 -0.79
C ALA A 121 1.82 -0.34 -2.30
N PRO A 122 1.93 0.73 -3.12
CA PRO A 122 1.72 0.63 -4.56
C PRO A 122 2.74 -0.28 -5.25
N TYR A 123 3.96 -0.37 -4.73
CA TYR A 123 4.97 -1.30 -5.27
C TYR A 123 4.60 -2.75 -5.01
N LEU A 124 4.13 -3.08 -3.80
CA LEU A 124 3.66 -4.43 -3.48
C LEU A 124 2.44 -4.81 -4.34
N SER A 125 1.53 -3.87 -4.59
CA SER A 125 0.43 -4.07 -5.53
C SER A 125 0.93 -4.46 -6.94
N ILE A 126 1.95 -3.75 -7.45
CA ILE A 126 2.57 -4.01 -8.76
C ILE A 126 3.31 -5.35 -8.76
N LEU A 127 4.13 -5.61 -7.74
CA LEU A 127 4.93 -6.84 -7.62
C LEU A 127 4.07 -8.11 -7.50
N ASN A 128 2.83 -7.99 -7.03
CA ASN A 128 1.87 -9.08 -6.99
C ASN A 128 1.10 -9.27 -8.31
N THR A 129 1.55 -8.68 -9.43
CA THR A 129 1.00 -8.90 -10.78
C THR A 129 2.01 -9.60 -11.68
N PRO A 130 1.60 -10.48 -12.60
CA PRO A 130 2.52 -11.13 -13.55
C PRO A 130 3.24 -10.13 -14.47
N ALA A 131 2.57 -9.07 -14.86
CA ALA A 131 3.04 -8.12 -15.88
C ALA A 131 4.39 -7.46 -15.55
N VAL A 132 4.70 -7.22 -14.28
CA VAL A 132 5.98 -6.61 -13.88
C VAL A 132 7.15 -7.55 -14.15
N TRP A 133 6.98 -8.84 -13.90
CA TRP A 133 8.00 -9.88 -14.07
C TRP A 133 8.30 -10.20 -15.53
N GLU A 134 7.27 -10.08 -16.37
CA GLU A 134 7.41 -10.24 -17.83
C GLU A 134 8.10 -9.05 -18.50
N ARG A 135 7.99 -7.86 -17.88
CA ARG A 135 8.41 -6.60 -18.50
C ARG A 135 9.85 -6.23 -18.22
N PHE A 136 10.38 -6.47 -17.02
CA PHE A 136 11.69 -6.01 -16.61
C PHE A 136 12.67 -7.18 -16.45
N GLU A 137 13.92 -6.97 -16.87
CA GLU A 137 15.01 -7.93 -16.65
C GLU A 137 15.49 -7.88 -15.20
N LYS A 138 15.46 -6.69 -14.58
CA LYS A 138 15.85 -6.49 -13.18
C LYS A 138 14.89 -5.54 -12.47
N ILE A 139 14.49 -5.93 -11.26
CA ILE A 139 13.62 -5.17 -10.39
C ILE A 139 14.32 -4.97 -9.05
N VAL A 140 14.52 -3.73 -8.64
CA VAL A 140 15.11 -3.38 -7.34
C VAL A 140 14.06 -2.67 -6.50
N LEU A 141 13.71 -3.24 -5.35
CA LEU A 141 12.84 -2.61 -4.36
C LEU A 141 13.67 -2.09 -3.19
N ILE A 142 13.55 -0.80 -2.92
CA ILE A 142 14.16 -0.16 -1.75
C ILE A 142 13.06 0.32 -0.82
N GLN A 143 13.08 -0.16 0.42
CA GLN A 143 12.19 0.31 1.48
C GLN A 143 13.00 1.07 2.53
N ALA A 144 12.70 2.35 2.73
CA ALA A 144 13.31 3.17 3.77
C ALA A 144 12.31 3.46 4.89
N VAL A 145 12.69 3.13 6.12
CA VAL A 145 11.86 3.30 7.31
C VAL A 145 12.66 3.96 8.45
N ARG A 146 11.97 4.33 9.53
CA ARG A 146 12.62 4.91 10.70
C ARG A 146 13.19 3.85 11.63
N THR A 147 12.41 2.81 11.91
CA THR A 147 12.75 1.76 12.88
C THR A 147 12.48 0.38 12.28
N ARG A 148 13.05 -0.67 12.88
CA ARG A 148 12.76 -2.06 12.52
C ARG A 148 11.28 -2.39 12.60
N ALA A 149 10.58 -1.81 13.58
CA ALA A 149 9.16 -2.02 13.77
C ALA A 149 8.30 -1.53 12.59
N ASP A 150 8.83 -0.64 11.75
CA ASP A 150 8.17 -0.13 10.54
C ASP A 150 8.41 -1.00 9.31
N LEU A 151 9.39 -1.93 9.33
CA LEU A 151 9.62 -2.91 8.26
C LEU A 151 8.53 -3.97 8.29
N ARG A 152 7.54 -3.86 7.42
CA ARG A 152 6.43 -4.80 7.30
C ARG A 152 6.44 -5.45 5.92
N TYR A 153 5.69 -6.54 5.79
CA TYR A 153 5.61 -7.35 4.57
C TYR A 153 6.93 -8.04 4.18
N GLN A 154 7.85 -8.22 5.14
CA GLN A 154 9.15 -8.85 4.88
C GLN A 154 9.02 -10.30 4.41
N GLU A 155 8.01 -11.03 4.90
CA GLU A 155 7.72 -12.40 4.44
C GLU A 155 7.27 -12.42 2.97
N VAL A 156 6.41 -11.48 2.56
CA VAL A 156 5.98 -11.34 1.17
C VAL A 156 7.20 -11.02 0.28
N ILE A 157 8.05 -10.10 0.71
CA ILE A 157 9.25 -9.70 -0.02
C ILE A 157 10.23 -10.88 -0.13
N ALA A 158 10.49 -11.61 0.96
CA ALA A 158 11.36 -12.77 0.96
C ALA A 158 10.85 -13.89 0.03
N ASN A 159 9.53 -14.10 -0.02
CA ASN A 159 8.93 -15.05 -0.95
C ASN A 159 9.15 -14.63 -2.42
N LEU A 160 9.06 -13.33 -2.71
CA LEU A 160 9.35 -12.80 -4.05
C LEU A 160 10.84 -12.94 -4.40
N GLU A 161 11.77 -12.68 -3.47
CA GLU A 161 13.20 -12.91 -3.67
C GLU A 161 13.51 -14.38 -3.97
N ASN A 162 12.89 -15.31 -3.25
CA ASN A 162 13.06 -16.74 -3.49
C ASN A 162 12.46 -17.20 -4.84
N GLN A 163 11.35 -16.59 -5.25
CA GLN A 163 10.68 -16.95 -6.50
C GLN A 163 11.40 -16.38 -7.75
N PHE A 164 12.04 -15.23 -7.61
CA PHE A 164 12.64 -14.45 -8.70
C PHE A 164 14.11 -14.11 -8.39
N GLU A 165 14.90 -15.09 -7.96
CA GLU A 165 16.27 -14.96 -7.41
C GLU A 165 17.21 -14.09 -8.26
N ASP A 166 17.19 -14.24 -9.58
CA ASP A 166 18.08 -13.51 -10.50
C ASP A 166 17.47 -12.20 -11.03
N GLN A 167 16.19 -11.93 -10.71
CA GLN A 167 15.44 -10.81 -11.27
C GLN A 167 15.07 -9.78 -10.21
N PHE A 168 14.80 -10.18 -8.97
CA PHE A 168 14.32 -9.32 -7.89
C PHE A 168 15.36 -9.15 -6.78
N PHE A 169 15.58 -7.91 -6.40
CA PHE A 169 16.53 -7.53 -5.36
C PHE A 169 15.85 -6.56 -4.37
N PHE A 170 15.94 -6.87 -3.10
CA PHE A 170 15.39 -6.02 -2.04
C PHE A 170 16.50 -5.44 -1.16
N GLN A 171 16.34 -4.17 -0.79
CA GLN A 171 17.21 -3.53 0.18
C GLN A 171 16.40 -2.64 1.14
N ALA A 172 16.57 -2.90 2.44
CA ALA A 172 16.00 -2.06 3.49
C ALA A 172 17.00 -1.00 3.96
N PHE A 173 16.50 0.21 4.21
CA PHE A 173 17.18 1.31 4.88
C PHE A 173 16.47 1.62 6.18
N VAL A 174 17.21 1.69 7.30
CA VAL A 174 16.66 2.05 8.61
C VAL A 174 17.41 3.26 9.16
N SER A 175 16.71 4.37 9.43
CA SER A 175 17.37 5.63 9.71
C SER A 175 17.63 5.94 11.19
N ARG A 176 17.00 5.23 12.12
CA ARG A 176 17.10 5.47 13.57
C ARG A 176 17.70 4.32 14.36
N GLU A 177 17.97 3.21 13.71
CA GLU A 177 18.52 1.99 14.31
C GLU A 177 19.57 1.40 13.39
N ASN A 178 20.59 0.75 13.97
CA ASN A 178 21.55 -0.07 13.24
C ASN A 178 21.08 -1.53 13.31
N ILE A 179 20.68 -2.09 12.18
CA ILE A 179 20.13 -3.44 12.07
C ILE A 179 20.95 -4.23 11.06
N GLU A 180 21.40 -5.41 11.47
CA GLU A 180 22.11 -6.32 10.58
C GLU A 180 21.28 -6.63 9.33
N GLY A 181 21.91 -6.65 8.15
CA GLY A 181 21.26 -6.86 6.87
C GLY A 181 20.54 -5.64 6.28
N THR A 182 20.59 -4.47 6.95
CA THR A 182 20.04 -3.22 6.44
C THR A 182 21.09 -2.15 6.29
N PHE A 183 20.84 -1.16 5.43
CA PHE A 183 21.64 0.06 5.43
C PHE A 183 21.12 1.07 6.45
N HIS A 184 22.05 1.74 7.14
CA HIS A 184 21.71 2.85 8.02
C HIS A 184 21.62 4.15 7.23
N GLY A 185 20.48 4.87 7.32
CA GLY A 185 20.33 6.17 6.68
C GLY A 185 18.96 6.37 6.01
N ARG A 186 18.94 7.35 5.12
CA ARG A 186 17.77 7.73 4.29
C ARG A 186 18.11 7.54 2.82
N ILE A 187 17.09 7.36 2.00
CA ILE A 187 17.14 7.36 0.54
C ILE A 187 16.76 8.71 0.00
#